data_2efb2a9f7952faba7a34b5f42c586d89
#
_entry.id   2efb2a9f7952faba7a34b5f42c586d89
#
_cell.length_a   1.000
_cell.length_b   1.000
_cell.length_c   1.000
_cell.angle_alpha   90.00
_cell.angle_beta   90.00
_cell.angle_gamma   90.00
#
_symmetry.space_group_name_H-M   'P 1'
#
loop_
_entity.id
_entity.type
_entity.pdbx_description
1 polymer ?
#
loop_
_entity_poly.entity_id
_entity_poly.type
_entity_poly.pdbx_seq_one_letter_code
_entity_poly.pdbx_strand_id
1 'polypeptide(L)'
;RMNISHRAAHFPQQLSGGQQQRVAIARAVVSNPKIILADEPTGNLDSKSTIEIMNILKDLHKSGRTVIIITHDDEIANQVDRVVRIMDGKIVSDSVNP
;
A
#
# COMPACT_ATOMS: atom_id res chain seq x y z
N ARG A 1 -21.91 6.72 -5.97
CA ARG A 1 -20.97 6.79 -6.17
C ARG A 1 -20.06 7.29 -5.30
N MET A 2 -20.01 8.11 -5.03
CA MET A 2 -19.18 8.64 -4.32
C MET A 2 -18.88 8.11 -3.06
N ASN A 3 -19.59 7.25 -2.54
CA ASN A 3 -19.36 6.71 -1.23
C ASN A 3 -18.16 5.83 -1.12
N ILE A 4 -17.68 5.30 -2.21
CA ILE A 4 -16.48 4.50 -2.21
C ILE A 4 -15.27 5.33 -1.77
N SER A 5 -15.22 6.59 -2.14
CA SER A 5 -14.07 7.43 -1.80
C SER A 5 -13.98 7.71 -0.30
N HIS A 6 -15.05 7.56 0.46
CA HIS A 6 -15.00 7.72 1.90
C HIS A 6 -14.48 6.47 2.62
N ARG A 7 -14.54 5.30 1.98
CA ARG A 7 -14.14 4.04 2.57
C ARG A 7 -12.78 3.54 2.10
N ALA A 8 -12.26 4.14 1.02
CA ALA A 8 -11.00 3.73 0.43
C ALA A 8 -10.09 4.94 0.27
N ALA A 9 -8.81 4.74 0.53
CA ALA A 9 -7.79 5.73 0.26
C ALA A 9 -6.77 5.12 -0.69
N HIS A 10 -6.38 5.88 -1.69
CA HIS A 10 -5.44 5.43 -2.72
C HIS A 10 -4.17 6.29 -2.68
N PHE A 11 -3.02 5.64 -2.55
CA PHE A 11 -1.73 6.31 -2.50
C PHE A 11 -0.87 5.85 -3.68
N PRO A 12 -0.85 6.60 -4.78
CA PRO A 12 0.01 6.26 -5.90
C PRO A 12 1.46 6.61 -5.60
N GLN A 13 2.35 6.10 -6.41
CA GLN A 13 3.76 6.44 -6.34
C GLN A 13 3.95 7.95 -6.46
N GLN A 14 4.86 8.51 -5.63
CA GLN A 14 5.17 9.93 -5.68
C GLN A 14 6.59 10.13 -6.14
N LEU A 15 6.79 11.12 -7.00
CA LEU A 15 8.13 11.44 -7.47
C LEU A 15 8.94 12.21 -6.42
N SER A 16 8.26 12.83 -5.47
CA SER A 16 8.90 13.76 -4.55
C SER A 16 9.41 13.15 -3.27
N GLY A 17 9.31 11.85 -3.07
CA GLY A 17 9.97 11.17 -1.99
C GLY A 17 9.09 10.83 -0.80
N GLY A 18 9.72 10.19 0.20
CA GLY A 18 9.02 9.54 1.30
C GLY A 18 8.31 10.47 2.25
N GLN A 19 8.86 11.67 2.45
CA GLN A 19 8.25 12.60 3.37
C GLN A 19 6.87 13.06 2.89
N GLN A 20 6.75 13.33 1.60
CA GLN A 20 5.46 13.72 1.02
C GLN A 20 4.49 12.57 0.98
N GLN A 21 4.99 11.36 0.76
CA GLN A 21 4.13 10.18 0.81
C GLN A 21 3.57 9.97 2.22
N ARG A 22 4.39 10.15 3.25
CA ARG A 22 3.92 10.04 4.63
C ARG A 22 2.84 11.07 4.96
N VAL A 23 3.00 12.29 4.49
CA VAL A 23 2.01 13.34 4.70
C VAL A 23 0.69 12.98 4.01
N ALA A 24 0.78 12.47 2.78
CA ALA A 24 -0.40 12.07 2.03
C ALA A 24 -1.16 10.94 2.75
N ILE A 25 -0.44 9.96 3.26
CA ILE A 25 -1.05 8.86 4.00
C ILE A 25 -1.72 9.41 5.28
N ALA A 26 -1.03 10.26 6.02
CA ALA A 26 -1.57 10.82 7.25
C ALA A 26 -2.86 11.61 7.01
N ARG A 27 -2.89 12.42 5.95
CA ARG A 27 -4.09 13.18 5.61
C ARG A 27 -5.26 12.28 5.25
N ALA A 28 -5.02 11.26 4.47
CA ALA A 28 -6.09 10.36 4.07
C ALA A 28 -6.61 9.53 5.24
N VAL A 29 -5.74 9.14 6.16
CA VAL A 29 -6.14 8.33 7.31
C VAL A 29 -7.04 9.11 8.26
N VAL A 30 -6.95 10.43 8.28
CA VAL A 30 -7.84 11.25 9.09
C VAL A 30 -9.31 11.01 8.75
N SER A 31 -9.61 10.68 7.49
CA SER A 31 -10.99 10.34 7.10
C SER A 31 -11.40 8.92 7.48
N ASN A 32 -10.50 8.18 8.13
CA ASN A 32 -10.76 6.84 8.66
C ASN A 32 -11.22 5.83 7.60
N PRO A 33 -10.47 5.64 6.53
CA PRO A 33 -10.85 4.67 5.49
C PRO A 33 -10.69 3.25 6.00
N LYS A 34 -11.54 2.35 5.52
CA LYS A 34 -11.42 0.93 5.85
C LYS A 34 -10.48 0.19 4.90
N ILE A 35 -10.29 0.71 3.71
CA ILE A 35 -9.45 0.11 2.68
C ILE A 35 -8.38 1.11 2.29
N ILE A 36 -7.14 0.65 2.32
CA ILE A 36 -5.99 1.43 1.85
C ILE A 36 -5.46 0.75 0.59
N LEU A 37 -5.43 1.47 -0.51
CA LEU A 37 -4.88 0.97 -1.76
C LEU A 37 -3.59 1.73 -2.04
N ALA A 38 -2.46 1.05 -1.92
CA ALA A 38 -1.15 1.66 -2.13
C ALA A 38 -0.56 1.14 -3.45
N ASP A 39 -0.44 2.02 -4.43
CA ASP A 39 -0.02 1.68 -5.79
C ASP A 39 1.44 2.08 -5.94
N GLU A 40 2.34 1.12 -5.96
CA GLU A 40 3.78 1.32 -6.00
C GLU A 40 4.23 2.35 -4.95
N PRO A 41 3.84 2.16 -3.68
CA PRO A 41 4.00 3.23 -2.68
C PRO A 41 5.45 3.53 -2.34
N THR A 42 6.36 2.60 -2.63
CA THR A 42 7.79 2.77 -2.33
C THR A 42 8.62 3.03 -3.57
N GLY A 43 7.99 3.22 -4.73
CA GLY A 43 8.72 3.52 -5.96
C GLY A 43 9.48 4.84 -5.84
N ASN A 44 10.71 4.87 -6.30
CA ASN A 44 11.58 6.05 -6.26
C ASN A 44 11.98 6.51 -4.85
N LEU A 45 11.78 5.68 -3.84
CA LEU A 45 12.22 6.00 -2.49
C LEU A 45 13.54 5.30 -2.16
N ASP A 46 14.35 5.92 -1.30
CA ASP A 46 15.54 5.28 -0.79
C ASP A 46 15.17 4.19 0.22
N SER A 47 16.16 3.41 0.68
CA SER A 47 15.90 2.27 1.56
C SER A 47 15.27 2.69 2.89
N LYS A 48 15.70 3.80 3.44
CA LYS A 48 15.18 4.27 4.72
C LYS A 48 13.72 4.70 4.59
N SER A 49 13.40 5.47 3.56
CA SER A 49 12.04 5.93 3.33
C SER A 49 11.12 4.77 2.99
N THR A 50 11.62 3.77 2.25
CA THR A 50 10.86 2.56 1.95
C THR A 50 10.45 1.85 3.23
N ILE A 51 11.39 1.68 4.18
CA ILE A 51 11.09 1.02 5.45
C ILE A 51 10.04 1.81 6.23
N GLU A 52 10.17 3.13 6.25
CA GLU A 52 9.21 3.97 6.97
C GLU A 52 7.81 3.85 6.39
N ILE A 53 7.67 3.89 5.08
CA ILE A 53 6.37 3.76 4.41
C ILE A 53 5.78 2.37 4.68
N MET A 54 6.58 1.32 4.56
CA MET A 54 6.09 -0.03 4.82
C MET A 54 5.64 -0.20 6.27
N ASN A 55 6.35 0.41 7.22
CA ASN A 55 5.95 0.35 8.62
C ASN A 55 4.61 1.04 8.85
N ILE A 56 4.37 2.18 8.20
CA ILE A 56 3.09 2.87 8.28
C ILE A 56 1.96 1.98 7.76
N LEU A 57 2.17 1.33 6.61
CA LEU A 57 1.16 0.46 6.01
C LEU A 57 0.89 -0.76 6.89
N LYS A 58 1.93 -1.32 7.49
CA LYS A 58 1.77 -2.45 8.41
C LYS A 58 0.99 -2.04 9.66
N ASP A 59 1.25 -0.85 10.19
CA ASP A 59 0.51 -0.36 11.35
C ASP A 59 -0.96 -0.13 11.02
N LEU A 60 -1.25 0.37 9.84
CA LEU A 60 -2.62 0.54 9.40
C LEU A 60 -3.35 -0.79 9.30
N HIS A 61 -2.66 -1.82 8.80
CA HIS A 61 -3.23 -3.17 8.75
C HIS A 61 -3.50 -3.70 10.15
N LYS A 62 -2.57 -3.51 11.08
CA LYS A 62 -2.76 -3.95 12.47
C LYS A 62 -3.92 -3.24 13.15
N SER A 63 -4.25 -2.04 12.71
CA SER A 63 -5.37 -1.29 13.28
C SER A 63 -6.73 -1.76 12.77
N GLY A 64 -6.76 -2.80 11.93
CA GLY A 64 -8.00 -3.37 11.42
C GLY A 64 -8.38 -2.96 10.01
N ARG A 65 -7.52 -2.20 9.33
CA ARG A 65 -7.80 -1.80 7.96
C ARG A 65 -7.30 -2.85 6.98
N THR A 66 -7.96 -2.95 5.84
CA THR A 66 -7.48 -3.77 4.73
C THR A 66 -6.49 -2.95 3.92
N VAL A 67 -5.27 -3.46 3.76
CA VAL A 67 -4.24 -2.77 2.99
C VAL A 67 -3.91 -3.61 1.76
N ILE A 68 -4.05 -3.01 0.59
CA ILE A 68 -3.73 -3.63 -0.69
C ILE A 68 -2.55 -2.88 -1.28
N ILE A 69 -1.47 -3.60 -1.57
CA ILE A 69 -0.27 -2.99 -2.15
C ILE A 69 -0.08 -3.55 -3.55
N ILE A 70 0.03 -2.66 -4.53
CA ILE A 70 0.34 -3.02 -5.90
C ILE A 70 1.82 -2.71 -6.12
N THR A 71 2.61 -3.72 -6.47
CA THR A 71 4.05 -3.53 -6.62
C THR A 71 4.65 -4.55 -7.56
N HIS A 72 5.75 -4.17 -8.18
CA HIS A 72 6.61 -5.08 -8.95
C HIS A 72 7.81 -5.55 -8.11
N ASP A 73 7.93 -5.09 -6.88
CA ASP A 73 9.07 -5.39 -6.03
C ASP A 73 8.79 -6.62 -5.18
N ASP A 74 9.53 -7.70 -5.42
CA ASP A 74 9.35 -8.95 -4.69
C ASP A 74 9.68 -8.81 -3.21
N GLU A 75 10.61 -7.92 -2.85
CA GLU A 75 10.91 -7.70 -1.44
C GLU A 75 9.73 -7.14 -0.69
N ILE A 76 8.96 -6.26 -1.33
CA ILE A 76 7.73 -5.74 -0.74
C ILE A 76 6.68 -6.85 -0.67
N ALA A 77 6.53 -7.62 -1.73
CA ALA A 77 5.57 -8.72 -1.76
C ALA A 77 5.84 -9.74 -0.64
N ASN A 78 7.10 -9.98 -0.31
CA ASN A 78 7.46 -10.93 0.72
C ASN A 78 7.14 -10.47 2.13
N GLN A 79 6.80 -9.20 2.31
CA GLN A 79 6.51 -8.64 3.63
C GLN A 79 5.02 -8.64 3.98
N VAL A 80 4.15 -9.07 3.07
CA VAL A 80 2.70 -9.03 3.26
C VAL A 80 2.16 -10.44 3.47
N ASP A 81 0.95 -10.55 4.00
CA ASP A 81 0.37 -11.83 4.35
C ASP A 81 -0.05 -12.66 3.15
N ARG A 82 -0.58 -12.01 2.13
CA ARG A 82 -1.12 -12.70 0.95
C ARG A 82 -0.63 -12.01 -0.32
N VAL A 83 -0.16 -12.79 -1.26
CA VAL A 83 0.33 -12.27 -2.54
C VAL A 83 -0.51 -12.85 -3.66
N VAL A 84 -1.08 -11.96 -4.49
CA VAL A 84 -1.79 -12.34 -5.70
C VAL A 84 -0.99 -11.79 -6.87
N ARG A 85 -0.56 -12.68 -7.77
CA ARG A 85 0.20 -12.27 -8.94
C ARG A 85 -0.70 -12.26 -10.15
N ILE A 86 -0.60 -11.19 -10.94
CA ILE A 86 -1.45 -10.97 -12.10
C ILE A 86 -0.56 -10.79 -13.32
N MET A 87 -0.87 -11.49 -14.40
CA MET A 87 -0.23 -11.31 -15.69
C MET A 87 -1.29 -11.25 -16.78
N ASP A 88 -1.16 -10.28 -17.66
CA ASP A 88 -2.08 -10.10 -18.79
C ASP A 88 -3.54 -10.08 -18.34
N GLY A 89 -3.80 -9.43 -17.22
CA GLY A 89 -5.16 -9.28 -16.71
C GLY A 89 -5.72 -10.52 -16.01
N LYS A 90 -4.89 -11.55 -15.83
CA LYS A 90 -5.33 -12.80 -15.19
C LYS A 90 -4.53 -13.11 -13.96
N ILE A 91 -5.19 -13.67 -12.96
CA ILE A 91 -4.50 -14.14 -11.76
C ILE A 91 -3.74 -15.43 -12.10
N VAL A 92 -2.43 -15.40 -11.90
CA VAL A 92 -1.57 -16.56 -12.18
C VAL A 92 -1.12 -17.27 -10.91
N SER A 93 -1.19 -16.63 -9.76
CA SER A 93 -0.93 -17.30 -8.49
C SER A 93 -1.55 -16.51 -7.35
N ASP A 94 -1.81 -17.20 -6.25
CA ASP A 94 -2.38 -16.64 -5.04
C ASP A 94 -1.79 -17.45 -3.89
N SER A 95 -0.97 -16.83 -3.08
CA SER A 95 -0.29 -17.55 -2.01
C SER A 95 -0.29 -16.74 -0.72
N VAL A 96 -0.17 -17.45 0.39
CA VAL A 96 -0.12 -16.85 1.71
C VAL A 96 1.29 -17.04 2.25
N ASN A 97 1.94 -15.95 2.65
CA ASN A 97 3.27 -16.02 3.23
C ASN A 97 3.19 -16.56 4.66
N PRO A 98 4.17 -17.37 5.08
CA PRO A 98 4.20 -17.89 6.45
C PRO A 98 4.45 -16.83 7.49
#